data_540cfae234c438add2b7a4c05def1fa3
#
_entry.id   540cfae234c438add2b7a4c05def1fa3
#
_cell.length_a   1.000
_cell.length_b   1.000
_cell.length_c   1.000
_cell.angle_alpha   90.00
_cell.angle_beta   90.00
_cell.angle_gamma   90.00
#
_symmetry.space_group_name_H-M   'P 1'
#
loop_
_entity.id
_entity.type
_entity.pdbx_description
1 polymer ?
#
loop_
_entity_poly.entity_id
_entity_poly.type
_entity_poly.pdbx_seq_one_letter_code
_entity_poly.pdbx_strand_id
1 'polypeptide(L)'
;MTQRKQSVVQGQHAGKRDYMRFTYCPHCGTKLVLKEIGDEGLIPFCEQCSIPLWDSFTTCIICAVTNEKHEVALLRQGYVSAASYVCVAGVMKPGEAAEEAAVREVGEELGLSVEKLTYIKSYPYDKKEMLMLGYHAEVKKEEFRLSGEVDAAEWVPFEGALEKLREGSIAWQLVKAVISGR
;
A
#
# COMPACT_ATOMS: atom_id res chain seq x y z
N MET A 1 0.21 -30.38 -19.01
CA MET A 1 -0.52 -29.10 -19.02
C MET A 1 -1.45 -29.07 -17.83
N THR A 2 -1.03 -28.50 -16.71
CA THR A 2 -1.79 -28.50 -15.45
C THR A 2 -2.36 -27.10 -15.26
N GLN A 3 -3.65 -26.92 -15.50
CA GLN A 3 -4.34 -25.67 -15.25
C GLN A 3 -4.39 -25.40 -13.74
N ARG A 4 -3.70 -24.35 -13.28
CA ARG A 4 -3.90 -23.77 -11.94
C ARG A 4 -5.30 -23.16 -11.89
N LYS A 5 -6.19 -23.76 -11.11
CA LYS A 5 -7.47 -23.16 -10.73
C LYS A 5 -7.17 -21.93 -9.88
N GLN A 6 -7.45 -20.75 -10.43
CA GLN A 6 -7.53 -19.52 -9.64
C GLN A 6 -8.77 -19.64 -8.74
N SER A 7 -8.53 -19.65 -7.43
CA SER A 7 -9.60 -19.54 -6.45
C SER A 7 -10.14 -18.11 -6.50
N VAL A 8 -11.38 -17.96 -6.93
CA VAL A 8 -12.11 -16.69 -6.83
C VAL A 8 -12.34 -16.40 -5.35
N VAL A 9 -11.67 -15.38 -4.83
CA VAL A 9 -11.89 -14.87 -3.48
C VAL A 9 -13.27 -14.21 -3.51
N GLN A 10 -14.27 -14.83 -2.87
CA GLN A 10 -15.55 -14.17 -2.59
C GLN A 10 -15.30 -13.08 -1.55
N GLY A 11 -15.12 -11.85 -2.02
CA GLY A 11 -15.09 -10.66 -1.17
C GLY A 11 -16.47 -10.45 -0.57
N GLN A 12 -16.57 -10.45 0.76
CA GLN A 12 -17.71 -9.86 1.43
C GLN A 12 -17.71 -8.38 1.11
N HIS A 13 -18.65 -7.91 0.31
CA HIS A 13 -18.82 -6.50 0.03
C HIS A 13 -19.04 -5.76 1.36
N ALA A 14 -18.11 -4.88 1.72
CA ALA A 14 -18.34 -3.90 2.77
C ALA A 14 -19.65 -3.18 2.46
N GLY A 15 -20.55 -3.11 3.47
CA GLY A 15 -21.89 -2.58 3.29
C GLY A 15 -21.86 -1.21 2.60
N LYS A 16 -22.87 -0.97 1.73
CA LYS A 16 -23.09 0.32 1.06
C LYS A 16 -22.93 1.43 2.07
N ARG A 17 -21.92 2.29 1.87
CA ARG A 17 -21.79 3.51 2.65
C ARG A 17 -22.86 4.47 2.16
N ASP A 18 -23.83 4.79 3.03
CA ASP A 18 -24.98 5.65 2.71
C ASP A 18 -24.64 7.16 2.69
N TYR A 19 -23.38 7.55 2.50
CA TYR A 19 -23.00 8.95 2.51
C TYR A 19 -22.17 9.36 1.30
N MET A 20 -22.47 10.53 0.78
CA MET A 20 -21.66 11.18 -0.24
C MET A 20 -20.35 11.64 0.36
N ARG A 21 -19.23 11.12 -0.13
CA ARG A 21 -17.89 11.56 0.26
C ARG A 21 -17.64 13.03 -0.08
N PHE A 22 -18.18 13.48 -1.21
CA PHE A 22 -18.08 14.84 -1.67
C PHE A 22 -19.45 15.54 -1.64
N THR A 23 -19.51 16.71 -1.03
CA THR A 23 -20.70 17.59 -1.05
C THR A 23 -20.60 18.60 -2.20
N TYR A 24 -19.36 19.00 -2.54
CA TYR A 24 -19.07 19.97 -3.59
C TYR A 24 -18.06 19.40 -4.58
N CYS A 25 -18.15 19.83 -5.82
CA CYS A 25 -17.23 19.45 -6.88
C CYS A 25 -15.82 19.99 -6.61
N PRO A 26 -14.78 19.14 -6.58
CA PRO A 26 -13.41 19.61 -6.35
C PRO A 26 -12.83 20.44 -7.52
N HIS A 27 -13.47 20.40 -8.70
CA HIS A 27 -13.02 21.15 -9.87
C HIS A 27 -13.62 22.55 -9.96
N CYS A 28 -14.91 22.74 -9.62
CA CYS A 28 -15.58 24.02 -9.82
C CYS A 28 -16.33 24.55 -8.59
N GLY A 29 -16.33 23.80 -7.48
CA GLY A 29 -17.01 24.21 -6.25
C GLY A 29 -18.53 24.09 -6.27
N THR A 30 -19.16 23.64 -7.38
CA THR A 30 -20.62 23.49 -7.45
C THR A 30 -21.09 22.37 -6.51
N LYS A 31 -22.21 22.59 -5.83
CA LYS A 31 -22.83 21.56 -5.00
C LYS A 31 -23.26 20.37 -5.87
N LEU A 32 -22.92 19.18 -5.42
CA LEU A 32 -23.23 17.94 -6.15
C LEU A 32 -24.70 17.54 -5.97
N VAL A 33 -25.22 16.86 -7.00
CA VAL A 33 -26.51 16.18 -6.97
C VAL A 33 -26.28 14.67 -7.09
N LEU A 34 -27.25 13.87 -6.67
CA LEU A 34 -27.24 12.43 -6.95
C LEU A 34 -27.86 12.19 -8.32
N LYS A 35 -27.17 11.46 -9.18
CA LYS A 35 -27.63 11.07 -10.51
C LYS A 35 -27.47 9.58 -10.71
N GLU A 36 -28.44 8.96 -11.31
CA GLU A 36 -28.38 7.54 -11.68
C GLU A 36 -27.39 7.35 -12.83
N ILE A 37 -26.41 6.49 -12.65
CA ILE A 37 -25.34 6.22 -13.62
C ILE A 37 -25.32 4.71 -13.91
N GLY A 38 -26.01 4.30 -14.96
CA GLY A 38 -26.11 2.89 -15.37
C GLY A 38 -26.57 1.99 -14.22
N ASP A 39 -25.86 0.89 -14.00
CA ASP A 39 -26.10 -0.10 -12.94
C ASP A 39 -25.40 0.22 -11.61
N GLU A 40 -24.62 1.29 -11.55
CA GLU A 40 -23.95 1.76 -10.33
C GLU A 40 -24.91 2.46 -9.35
N GLY A 41 -26.11 2.82 -9.80
CA GLY A 41 -27.13 3.51 -9.03
C GLY A 41 -26.88 5.01 -8.89
N LEU A 42 -27.20 5.58 -7.71
CA LEU A 42 -27.08 7.01 -7.46
C LEU A 42 -25.66 7.39 -7.11
N ILE A 43 -25.00 8.13 -8.01
CA ILE A 43 -23.62 8.61 -7.87
C ILE A 43 -23.61 10.15 -7.74
N PRO A 44 -22.76 10.74 -6.88
CA PRO A 44 -22.54 12.18 -6.84
C PRO A 44 -22.13 12.69 -8.23
N PHE A 45 -22.84 13.70 -8.72
CA PHE A 45 -22.63 14.25 -10.06
C PHE A 45 -22.54 15.77 -10.03
N CYS A 46 -21.56 16.30 -10.75
CA CYS A 46 -21.46 17.73 -10.97
C CYS A 46 -22.13 18.13 -12.28
N GLU A 47 -23.26 18.85 -12.22
CA GLU A 47 -23.96 19.29 -13.42
C GLU A 47 -23.17 20.32 -14.21
N GLN A 48 -22.40 21.19 -13.53
CA GLN A 48 -21.59 22.22 -14.19
C GLN A 48 -20.42 21.62 -14.99
N CYS A 49 -19.73 20.62 -14.46
CA CYS A 49 -18.62 19.95 -15.13
C CYS A 49 -19.07 18.76 -15.97
N SER A 50 -20.32 18.33 -15.83
CA SER A 50 -20.89 17.13 -16.46
C SER A 50 -20.11 15.84 -16.17
N ILE A 51 -19.65 15.66 -14.92
CA ILE A 51 -18.85 14.50 -14.49
C ILE A 51 -19.44 13.81 -13.26
N PRO A 52 -19.42 12.46 -13.20
CA PRO A 52 -19.65 11.73 -11.97
C PRO A 52 -18.42 11.85 -11.05
N LEU A 53 -18.64 11.79 -9.75
CA LEU A 53 -17.58 11.76 -8.74
C LEU A 53 -17.62 10.41 -8.01
N TRP A 54 -16.69 9.56 -8.38
CA TRP A 54 -16.52 8.25 -7.79
C TRP A 54 -15.84 8.35 -6.42
N ASP A 55 -16.17 7.42 -5.54
CA ASP A 55 -15.40 7.25 -4.31
C ASP A 55 -13.94 6.96 -4.66
N SER A 56 -13.05 7.70 -4.04
CA SER A 56 -11.62 7.55 -4.21
C SER A 56 -10.97 7.14 -2.90
N PHE A 57 -9.90 6.41 -2.99
CA PHE A 57 -9.03 6.04 -1.87
C PHE A 57 -7.58 6.30 -2.24
N THR A 58 -6.74 6.53 -1.24
CA THR A 58 -5.32 6.74 -1.47
C THR A 58 -4.66 5.42 -1.83
N THR A 59 -3.98 5.38 -2.97
CA THR A 59 -3.20 4.21 -3.38
C THR A 59 -1.76 4.36 -2.90
N CYS A 60 -1.27 3.33 -2.21
CA CYS A 60 0.06 3.27 -1.63
C CYS A 60 0.75 1.96 -2.01
N ILE A 61 2.07 1.94 -1.94
CA ILE A 61 2.84 0.71 -1.93
C ILE A 61 3.32 0.40 -0.51
N ILE A 62 3.63 -0.87 -0.27
CA ILE A 62 4.37 -1.33 0.91
C ILE A 62 5.32 -2.43 0.48
N CYS A 63 6.59 -2.35 0.89
CA CYS A 63 7.65 -3.26 0.49
C CYS A 63 8.25 -4.01 1.68
N ALA A 64 8.27 -5.34 1.62
CA ALA A 64 9.19 -6.14 2.41
C ALA A 64 10.53 -6.20 1.66
N VAL A 65 11.51 -5.44 2.13
CA VAL A 65 12.85 -5.35 1.53
C VAL A 65 13.75 -6.40 2.18
N THR A 66 14.28 -7.33 1.39
CA THR A 66 15.13 -8.42 1.90
C THR A 66 16.47 -8.49 1.17
N ASN A 67 17.47 -9.07 1.84
CA ASN A 67 18.80 -9.28 1.27
C ASN A 67 19.15 -10.77 1.14
N GLU A 68 20.32 -11.05 0.56
CA GLU A 68 20.86 -12.39 0.32
C GLU A 68 21.25 -13.15 1.60
N LYS A 69 21.23 -12.49 2.77
CA LYS A 69 21.52 -13.09 4.08
C LYS A 69 20.26 -13.48 4.85
N HIS A 70 19.10 -13.49 4.17
CA HIS A 70 17.80 -13.77 4.79
C HIS A 70 17.44 -12.82 5.93
N GLU A 71 17.70 -11.54 5.73
CA GLU A 71 17.28 -10.47 6.62
C GLU A 71 16.26 -9.58 5.92
N VAL A 72 15.38 -8.96 6.69
CA VAL A 72 14.44 -7.94 6.22
C VAL A 72 14.79 -6.58 6.82
N ALA A 73 14.72 -5.53 6.01
CA ALA A 73 14.87 -4.16 6.48
C ALA A 73 13.58 -3.74 7.20
N LEU A 74 13.69 -3.39 8.46
CA LEU A 74 12.61 -2.82 9.26
C LEU A 74 12.97 -1.41 9.69
N LEU A 75 11.97 -0.50 9.60
CA LEU A 75 12.14 0.92 9.79
C LEU A 75 11.46 1.40 11.08
N ARG A 76 12.00 2.46 11.66
CA ARG A 76 11.34 3.30 12.67
C ARG A 76 10.93 4.62 12.02
N GLN A 77 9.66 4.95 12.11
CA GLN A 77 9.08 6.20 11.64
C GLN A 77 8.08 6.68 12.69
N GLY A 78 8.49 7.60 13.56
CA GLY A 78 7.72 8.03 14.74
C GLY A 78 6.34 8.59 14.39
N TYR A 79 6.20 9.22 13.22
CA TYR A 79 4.91 9.72 12.74
C TYR A 79 3.94 8.62 12.26
N VAL A 80 4.46 7.41 11.94
CA VAL A 80 3.64 6.25 11.56
C VAL A 80 3.33 5.40 12.79
N SER A 81 4.35 5.07 13.58
CA SER A 81 4.24 4.26 14.79
C SER A 81 5.38 4.55 15.76
N ALA A 82 5.03 5.05 16.94
CA ALA A 82 6.02 5.29 18.01
C ALA A 82 6.56 3.99 18.63
N ALA A 83 5.81 2.89 18.57
CA ALA A 83 6.08 1.68 19.34
C ALA A 83 6.56 0.49 18.51
N SER A 84 6.29 0.43 17.22
CA SER A 84 6.55 -0.75 16.39
C SER A 84 7.36 -0.38 15.17
N TYR A 85 8.13 -1.35 14.69
CA TYR A 85 8.74 -1.26 13.37
C TYR A 85 7.70 -1.31 12.26
N VAL A 86 8.07 -0.77 11.09
CA VAL A 86 7.27 -0.74 9.87
C VAL A 86 8.12 -1.20 8.68
N CYS A 87 7.48 -1.48 7.54
CA CYS A 87 8.15 -1.68 6.26
C CYS A 87 8.20 -0.36 5.49
N VAL A 88 9.06 -0.27 4.48
CA VAL A 88 9.05 0.80 3.47
C VAL A 88 7.65 0.93 2.90
N ALA A 89 7.12 2.15 2.86
CA ALA A 89 5.80 2.40 2.30
C ALA A 89 5.65 3.85 1.86
N GLY A 90 4.97 4.07 0.74
CA GLY A 90 4.74 5.42 0.25
C GLY A 90 3.48 5.55 -0.60
N VAL A 91 3.05 6.79 -0.77
CA VAL A 91 1.92 7.15 -1.62
C VAL A 91 2.38 7.17 -3.08
N MET A 92 1.61 6.55 -3.94
CA MET A 92 1.84 6.62 -5.39
C MET A 92 1.56 8.02 -5.91
N LYS A 93 2.41 8.49 -6.82
CA LYS A 93 2.23 9.78 -7.50
C LYS A 93 1.34 9.61 -8.73
N PRO A 94 0.55 10.64 -9.13
CA PRO A 94 -0.21 10.58 -10.37
C PRO A 94 0.71 10.30 -11.58
N GLY A 95 0.33 9.29 -12.38
CA GLY A 95 1.12 8.86 -13.56
C GLY A 95 2.26 7.89 -13.27
N GLU A 96 2.45 7.51 -11.99
CA GLU A 96 3.47 6.54 -11.58
C GLU A 96 2.88 5.12 -11.55
N ALA A 97 3.60 4.13 -12.08
CA ALA A 97 3.25 2.72 -11.90
C ALA A 97 3.59 2.27 -10.47
N ALA A 98 2.87 1.27 -9.96
CA ALA A 98 3.08 0.79 -8.59
C ALA A 98 4.48 0.20 -8.37
N GLU A 99 5.03 -0.45 -9.41
CA GLU A 99 6.39 -0.98 -9.42
C GLU A 99 7.44 0.14 -9.35
N GLU A 100 7.21 1.24 -10.06
CA GLU A 100 8.08 2.42 -10.04
C GLU A 100 8.05 3.09 -8.66
N ALA A 101 6.84 3.23 -8.08
CA ALA A 101 6.68 3.74 -6.73
C ALA A 101 7.42 2.86 -5.70
N ALA A 102 7.32 1.53 -5.81
CA ALA A 102 8.00 0.61 -4.92
C ALA A 102 9.52 0.75 -4.98
N VAL A 103 10.10 0.82 -6.17
CA VAL A 103 11.54 1.02 -6.37
C VAL A 103 11.98 2.39 -5.86
N ARG A 104 11.21 3.44 -6.14
CA ARG A 104 11.49 4.81 -5.69
C ARG A 104 11.52 4.91 -4.17
N GLU A 105 10.49 4.40 -3.48
CA GLU A 105 10.40 4.47 -2.01
C GLU A 105 11.54 3.68 -1.34
N VAL A 106 11.91 2.50 -1.85
CA VAL A 106 13.09 1.77 -1.34
C VAL A 106 14.37 2.59 -1.50
N GLY A 107 14.54 3.26 -2.64
CA GLY A 107 15.67 4.14 -2.89
C GLY A 107 15.65 5.40 -2.03
N GLU A 108 14.50 6.05 -1.88
CA GLU A 108 14.35 7.29 -1.11
C GLU A 108 14.50 7.04 0.39
N GLU A 109 13.84 6.02 0.96
CA GLU A 109 13.85 5.78 2.41
C GLU A 109 15.11 5.07 2.92
N LEU A 110 15.68 4.14 2.15
CA LEU A 110 16.81 3.30 2.57
C LEU A 110 18.11 3.55 1.79
N GLY A 111 18.05 4.22 0.64
CA GLY A 111 19.20 4.41 -0.24
C GLY A 111 19.65 3.12 -0.94
N LEU A 112 18.80 2.11 -1.06
CA LEU A 112 19.11 0.81 -1.63
C LEU A 112 18.59 0.69 -3.07
N SER A 113 19.29 -0.12 -3.89
CA SER A 113 18.89 -0.46 -5.25
C SER A 113 18.17 -1.79 -5.29
N VAL A 114 16.96 -1.81 -5.85
CA VAL A 114 16.15 -3.03 -5.99
C VAL A 114 16.68 -3.85 -7.17
N GLU A 115 17.08 -5.10 -6.92
CA GLU A 115 17.51 -6.04 -7.96
C GLU A 115 16.35 -6.84 -8.54
N LYS A 116 15.37 -7.18 -7.69
CA LYS A 116 14.18 -7.90 -8.13
C LYS A 116 12.97 -7.44 -7.31
N LEU A 117 11.86 -7.21 -7.99
CA LEU A 117 10.60 -6.81 -7.40
C LEU A 117 9.52 -7.84 -7.73
N THR A 118 8.76 -8.28 -6.72
CA THR A 118 7.68 -9.25 -6.90
C THR A 118 6.43 -8.76 -6.19
N TYR A 119 5.32 -8.62 -6.93
CA TYR A 119 4.01 -8.34 -6.33
C TYR A 119 3.53 -9.51 -5.50
N ILE A 120 3.08 -9.24 -4.27
CA ILE A 120 2.56 -10.27 -3.36
C ILE A 120 1.03 -10.25 -3.35
N LYS A 121 0.43 -9.16 -2.90
CA LYS A 121 -1.02 -8.95 -2.92
C LYS A 121 -1.38 -7.51 -2.54
N SER A 122 -2.65 -7.14 -2.71
CA SER A 122 -3.19 -5.89 -2.19
C SER A 122 -3.79 -6.05 -0.79
N TYR A 123 -3.73 -4.98 -0.01
CA TYR A 123 -4.24 -4.90 1.36
C TYR A 123 -5.14 -3.68 1.49
N PRO A 124 -6.45 -3.84 1.70
CA PRO A 124 -7.31 -2.72 2.04
C PRO A 124 -6.99 -2.23 3.46
N TYR A 125 -6.91 -0.91 3.63
CA TYR A 125 -6.73 -0.29 4.93
C TYR A 125 -7.86 0.71 5.19
N ASP A 126 -9.02 0.19 5.59
CA ASP A 126 -10.26 0.94 5.73
C ASP A 126 -10.17 2.13 6.69
N LYS A 127 -9.39 1.99 7.77
CA LYS A 127 -9.22 3.06 8.79
C LYS A 127 -8.67 4.36 8.22
N LYS A 128 -7.90 4.29 7.12
CA LYS A 128 -7.31 5.45 6.45
C LYS A 128 -7.78 5.60 5.00
N GLU A 129 -8.76 4.80 4.58
CA GLU A 129 -9.25 4.77 3.20
C GLU A 129 -8.11 4.62 2.18
N MET A 130 -7.26 3.62 2.40
CA MET A 130 -6.09 3.35 1.56
C MET A 130 -6.16 1.95 0.96
N LEU A 131 -5.63 1.80 -0.24
CA LEU A 131 -5.27 0.51 -0.82
C LEU A 131 -3.75 0.42 -0.86
N MET A 132 -3.18 -0.57 -0.18
CA MET A 132 -1.73 -0.80 -0.18
C MET A 132 -1.40 -1.99 -1.09
N LEU A 133 -0.54 -1.76 -2.07
CA LEU A 133 -0.02 -2.78 -2.98
C LEU A 133 1.28 -3.33 -2.39
N GLY A 134 1.26 -4.59 -1.99
CA GLY A 134 2.37 -5.24 -1.27
C GLY A 134 3.37 -5.89 -2.22
N TYR A 135 4.62 -5.52 -2.07
CA TYR A 135 5.75 -6.02 -2.85
C TYR A 135 6.81 -6.67 -1.96
N HIS A 136 7.49 -7.64 -2.53
CA HIS A 136 8.77 -8.14 -2.06
C HIS A 136 9.87 -7.54 -2.93
N ALA A 137 10.77 -6.78 -2.31
CA ALA A 137 11.93 -6.19 -2.97
C ALA A 137 13.20 -6.90 -2.49
N GLU A 138 13.92 -7.51 -3.42
CA GLU A 138 15.21 -8.16 -3.17
C GLU A 138 16.33 -7.17 -3.50
N VAL A 139 17.24 -6.93 -2.55
CA VAL A 139 18.38 -6.01 -2.66
C VAL A 139 19.65 -6.68 -2.19
N LYS A 140 20.82 -6.11 -2.50
CA LYS A 140 22.07 -6.47 -1.82
C LYS A 140 22.12 -5.87 -0.44
N LYS A 141 22.73 -6.58 0.50
CA LYS A 141 23.00 -6.02 1.83
C LYS A 141 24.01 -4.90 1.74
N GLU A 142 23.57 -3.68 1.96
CA GLU A 142 24.38 -2.48 2.05
C GLU A 142 24.06 -1.70 3.32
N GLU A 143 24.88 -0.69 3.65
CA GLU A 143 24.55 0.27 4.69
C GLU A 143 23.41 1.17 4.23
N PHE A 144 22.47 1.46 5.14
CA PHE A 144 21.34 2.34 4.84
C PHE A 144 21.79 3.80 4.71
N ARG A 145 21.21 4.47 3.73
CA ARG A 145 21.24 5.94 3.61
C ARG A 145 19.84 6.45 3.78
N LEU A 146 19.50 6.74 5.05
CA LEU A 146 18.13 7.08 5.44
C LEU A 146 17.73 8.48 4.98
N SER A 147 16.47 8.63 4.56
CA SER A 147 15.85 9.94 4.35
C SER A 147 15.51 10.61 5.68
N GLY A 148 15.10 11.89 5.63
CA GLY A 148 14.64 12.61 6.82
C GLY A 148 13.30 12.11 7.39
N GLU A 149 12.61 11.20 6.71
CA GLU A 149 11.35 10.60 7.14
C GLU A 149 11.54 9.31 7.95
N VAL A 150 12.76 8.75 7.95
CA VAL A 150 13.11 7.50 8.63
C VAL A 150 14.02 7.77 9.81
N ASP A 151 13.54 7.54 11.01
CA ASP A 151 14.31 7.77 12.25
C ASP A 151 15.44 6.74 12.42
N ALA A 152 15.20 5.49 12.04
CA ALA A 152 16.18 4.41 12.06
C ALA A 152 15.75 3.25 11.16
N ALA A 153 16.71 2.47 10.69
CA ALA A 153 16.46 1.19 10.02
C ALA A 153 17.47 0.14 10.48
N GLU A 154 17.04 -1.11 10.48
CA GLU A 154 17.93 -2.23 10.80
C GLU A 154 17.64 -3.44 9.91
N TRP A 155 18.68 -4.22 9.63
CA TRP A 155 18.54 -5.55 9.07
C TRP A 155 18.19 -6.55 10.18
N VAL A 156 17.04 -7.17 10.06
CA VAL A 156 16.52 -8.13 11.05
C VAL A 156 16.46 -9.51 10.42
N PRO A 157 17.11 -10.54 11.01
CA PRO A 157 16.97 -11.92 10.56
C PRO A 157 15.49 -12.34 10.52
N PHE A 158 15.14 -13.17 9.54
CA PHE A 158 13.75 -13.62 9.33
C PHE A 158 13.11 -14.24 10.58
N GLU A 159 13.92 -14.97 11.37
CA GLU A 159 13.46 -15.64 12.59
C GLU A 159 12.90 -14.69 13.65
N GLY A 160 13.43 -13.45 13.70
CA GLY A 160 13.00 -12.44 14.68
C GLY A 160 12.13 -11.32 14.08
N ALA A 161 11.93 -11.29 12.77
CA ALA A 161 11.32 -10.17 12.09
C ALA A 161 9.85 -9.93 12.50
N LEU A 162 9.08 -11.01 12.64
CA LEU A 162 7.66 -10.92 12.98
C LEU A 162 7.42 -10.43 14.41
N GLU A 163 8.36 -10.66 15.34
CA GLU A 163 8.27 -10.22 16.73
C GLU A 163 8.44 -8.70 16.87
N LYS A 164 9.17 -8.06 15.93
CA LYS A 164 9.36 -6.61 15.91
C LYS A 164 8.19 -5.85 15.28
N LEU A 165 7.37 -6.52 14.51
CA LEU A 165 6.19 -5.95 13.85
C LEU A 165 4.94 -6.13 14.70
N ARG A 166 4.02 -5.17 14.63
CA ARG A 166 2.72 -5.33 15.30
C ARG A 166 1.94 -6.47 14.63
N GLU A 167 1.62 -7.51 15.38
CA GLU A 167 0.85 -8.65 14.90
C GLU A 167 -0.45 -8.23 14.22
N GLY A 168 -0.75 -8.86 13.07
CA GLY A 168 -1.93 -8.57 12.26
C GLY A 168 -1.86 -7.27 11.46
N SER A 169 -0.81 -6.46 11.60
CA SER A 169 -0.60 -5.29 10.73
C SER A 169 -0.33 -5.71 9.29
N ILE A 170 -0.51 -4.78 8.34
CA ILE A 170 -0.20 -5.05 6.92
C ILE A 170 1.27 -5.41 6.73
N ALA A 171 2.19 -4.70 7.41
CA ALA A 171 3.62 -5.01 7.41
C ALA A 171 3.89 -6.43 7.90
N TRP A 172 3.28 -6.83 9.02
CA TRP A 172 3.42 -8.18 9.57
C TRP A 172 2.91 -9.24 8.60
N GLN A 173 1.72 -9.03 7.99
CA GLN A 173 1.15 -9.95 7.00
C GLN A 173 2.01 -10.08 5.75
N LEU A 174 2.56 -8.97 5.26
CA LEU A 174 3.43 -8.94 4.09
C LEU A 174 4.74 -9.69 4.36
N VAL A 175 5.43 -9.35 5.45
CA VAL A 175 6.69 -10.01 5.84
C VAL A 175 6.47 -11.50 6.06
N LYS A 176 5.39 -11.88 6.76
CA LYS A 176 5.02 -13.29 6.94
C LYS A 176 4.84 -14.02 5.61
N ALA A 177 4.14 -13.41 4.64
CA ALA A 177 3.92 -14.00 3.32
C ALA A 177 5.25 -14.20 2.56
N VAL A 178 6.17 -13.22 2.64
CA VAL A 178 7.50 -13.30 2.00
C VAL A 178 8.36 -14.40 2.63
N ILE A 179 8.41 -14.48 3.96
CA ILE A 179 9.22 -15.48 4.67
C ILE A 179 8.67 -16.91 4.44
N SER A 180 7.32 -17.08 4.43
CA SER A 180 6.67 -18.39 4.29
C SER A 180 6.62 -18.92 2.85
N GLY A 181 6.83 -18.08 1.86
CA GLY A 181 6.77 -18.44 0.43
C GLY A 181 8.10 -18.98 -0.15
N ARG A 182 9.10 -19.18 0.68
CA ARG A 182 10.44 -19.71 0.33
C ARG A 182 10.60 -21.19 0.60
#